data_2f365fa0f5bb87c7dea6f57845b958ae
#
_entry.id   2f365fa0f5bb87c7dea6f57845b958ae
#
_cell.length_a   1.000
_cell.length_b   1.000
_cell.length_c   1.000
_cell.angle_alpha   90.00
_cell.angle_beta   90.00
_cell.angle_gamma   90.00
#
_symmetry.space_group_name_H-M   'P 1'
#
loop_
_entity.id
_entity.type
_entity.pdbx_description
1 polymer ?
#
loop_
_entity_poly.entity_id
_entity_poly.type
_entity_poly.pdbx_seq_one_letter_code
_entity_poly.pdbx_strand_id
1 'polypeptide(L)'
;MQPVIQIVHLNPISNPKPGKCSYYLISFKWKADGTWVYENNAIRPDLAIGVPLADGRLAEIEHLPVESAIKTLGSMTCPTGSSAAALGRMQQQGQEWADHVKSGKLSHRNMWFMMDHQFWPRVGYGISNTSASWEELGQCLRRVYWQLVPRGGVRGTAAAPLCQLDRGFYGIGCPHPGVEYLIAQISKLLVHYGCQSGLGIQMQVTMELFLTELGILAQPLQESYERYGKWITSTWLKSVWEKVKNV
;
A
#
# COMPACT_ATOMS: atom_id res chain seq x y z
N MET A 1 22.92 12.15 -14.65
CA MET A 1 22.29 12.12 -13.31
C MET A 1 23.04 11.11 -12.48
N GLN A 2 23.43 11.44 -11.25
CA GLN A 2 24.05 10.45 -10.37
C GLN A 2 22.96 9.51 -9.83
N PRO A 3 23.22 8.22 -9.75
CA PRO A 3 22.27 7.28 -9.16
C PRO A 3 22.02 7.61 -7.69
N VAL A 4 20.76 7.53 -7.27
CA VAL A 4 20.39 7.69 -5.85
C VAL A 4 20.46 6.31 -5.19
N ILE A 5 21.32 6.18 -4.20
CA ILE A 5 21.40 4.97 -3.39
C ILE A 5 20.42 5.12 -2.23
N GLN A 6 19.37 4.32 -2.25
CA GLN A 6 18.44 4.23 -1.14
C GLN A 6 18.77 2.98 -0.32
N ILE A 7 19.28 3.17 0.88
CA ILE A 7 19.52 2.08 1.83
C ILE A 7 18.23 1.87 2.63
N VAL A 8 17.63 0.70 2.46
CA VAL A 8 16.42 0.31 3.20
C VAL A 8 16.83 -0.69 4.27
N HIS A 9 16.54 -0.37 5.52
CA HIS A 9 16.90 -1.11 6.72
C HIS A 9 18.40 -1.17 7.08
N LEU A 10 18.90 -0.05 7.54
CA LEU A 10 19.94 -0.09 8.56
C LEU A 10 19.20 -0.20 9.91
N ASN A 11 19.28 -1.34 10.56
CA ASN A 11 18.91 -1.44 11.96
C ASN A 11 20.09 -0.88 12.79
N PRO A 12 20.04 0.39 13.29
CA PRO A 12 21.20 1.04 13.89
C PRO A 12 21.55 0.50 15.28
N ILE A 13 20.78 -0.46 15.80
CA ILE A 13 20.91 -0.94 17.17
C ILE A 13 21.43 -2.38 17.14
N SER A 14 22.69 -2.51 17.51
CA SER A 14 23.39 -3.73 17.98
C SER A 14 23.24 -4.99 17.10
N ASN A 15 24.24 -5.25 16.30
CA ASN A 15 24.44 -6.42 15.44
C ASN A 15 23.58 -6.45 14.16
N PRO A 16 24.07 -5.89 13.06
CA PRO A 16 23.48 -6.15 11.76
C PRO A 16 23.59 -7.64 11.49
N LYS A 17 22.48 -8.38 11.59
CA LYS A 17 22.45 -9.77 11.16
C LYS A 17 22.56 -9.77 9.64
N PRO A 18 23.58 -10.41 9.05
CA PRO A 18 23.62 -10.66 7.62
C PRO A 18 22.28 -11.22 7.15
N GLY A 19 21.72 -10.72 6.05
CA GLY A 19 20.41 -11.14 5.52
C GLY A 19 19.19 -10.36 6.01
N LYS A 20 19.36 -9.32 6.85
CA LYS A 20 18.26 -8.41 7.21
C LYS A 20 18.40 -7.00 6.65
N CYS A 21 19.55 -6.67 6.08
CA CYS A 21 19.82 -5.42 5.42
C CYS A 21 19.90 -5.65 3.92
N SER A 22 19.25 -4.79 3.17
CA SER A 22 19.32 -4.77 1.71
C SER A 22 19.31 -3.33 1.22
N TYR A 23 19.80 -3.10 0.01
CA TYR A 23 19.79 -1.79 -0.60
C TYR A 23 19.25 -1.83 -2.03
N TYR A 24 18.72 -0.70 -2.48
CA TYR A 24 18.34 -0.47 -3.86
C TYR A 24 19.27 0.58 -4.47
N LEU A 25 19.65 0.36 -5.70
CA LEU A 25 20.30 1.37 -6.52
C LEU A 25 19.25 1.91 -7.50
N ILE A 26 18.79 3.14 -7.26
CA ILE A 26 17.73 3.76 -8.05
C ILE A 26 18.38 4.71 -9.05
N SER A 27 18.24 4.42 -10.33
CA SER A 27 18.58 5.31 -11.43
C SER A 27 17.46 5.38 -12.45
N PHE A 28 17.45 6.44 -13.21
CA PHE A 28 16.39 6.74 -14.18
C PHE A 28 16.98 6.95 -15.55
N LYS A 29 16.33 6.37 -16.54
CA LYS A 29 16.63 6.61 -17.97
C LYS A 29 15.51 7.40 -18.61
N TRP A 30 15.84 8.53 -19.20
CA TRP A 30 14.89 9.32 -19.97
C TRP A 30 14.69 8.71 -21.35
N LYS A 31 13.44 8.62 -21.77
CA LYS A 31 13.05 8.25 -23.12
C LYS A 31 13.00 9.47 -24.02
N ALA A 32 12.98 9.25 -25.34
CA ALA A 32 12.89 10.31 -26.33
C ALA A 32 11.58 11.12 -26.26
N ASP A 33 10.52 10.53 -25.73
CA ASP A 33 9.21 11.16 -25.51
C ASP A 33 9.14 12.03 -24.26
N GLY A 34 10.25 12.22 -23.53
CA GLY A 34 10.30 12.97 -22.30
C GLY A 34 9.82 12.23 -21.07
N THR A 35 9.38 10.99 -21.20
CA THR A 35 9.07 10.11 -20.05
C THR A 35 10.33 9.46 -19.50
N TRP A 36 10.26 8.96 -18.30
CA TRP A 36 11.37 8.25 -17.67
C TRP A 36 10.94 6.84 -17.22
N VAL A 37 11.90 5.96 -17.15
CA VAL A 37 11.76 4.60 -16.60
C VAL A 37 12.86 4.34 -15.60
N TYR A 38 12.60 3.45 -14.66
CA TYR A 38 13.67 2.94 -13.82
C TYR A 38 14.68 2.21 -14.68
N GLU A 39 15.95 2.52 -14.51
CA GLU A 39 17.02 1.76 -15.11
C GLU A 39 17.23 0.51 -14.26
N ASN A 40 17.07 -0.64 -14.91
CA ASN A 40 17.37 -1.92 -14.25
C ASN A 40 18.90 -2.05 -14.21
N ASN A 41 19.50 -1.50 -13.16
CA ASN A 41 20.93 -1.57 -12.97
C ASN A 41 21.28 -3.01 -12.60
N ALA A 42 21.85 -3.69 -13.57
CA ALA A 42 22.61 -4.89 -13.31
C ALA A 42 23.59 -4.62 -12.15
N ILE A 43 23.75 -5.60 -11.29
CA ILE A 43 24.70 -5.60 -10.16
C ILE A 43 25.98 -4.87 -10.55
N ARG A 44 26.25 -3.76 -9.89
CA ARG A 44 27.51 -3.05 -10.02
C ARG A 44 28.46 -3.57 -8.95
N PRO A 45 29.39 -4.47 -9.30
CA PRO A 45 30.31 -5.07 -8.32
C PRO A 45 31.24 -4.05 -7.66
N ASP A 46 31.42 -2.89 -8.29
CA ASP A 46 32.17 -1.74 -7.77
C ASP A 46 31.42 -0.99 -6.64
N LEU A 47 30.16 -1.27 -6.41
CA LEU A 47 29.30 -0.67 -5.39
C LEU A 47 28.88 -1.65 -4.29
N ALA A 48 29.71 -2.67 -4.02
CA ALA A 48 29.46 -3.55 -2.87
C ALA A 48 29.44 -2.72 -1.58
N ILE A 49 28.28 -2.65 -0.93
CA ILE A 49 28.10 -1.95 0.34
C ILE A 49 28.28 -2.97 1.46
N GLY A 50 29.28 -2.73 2.30
CA GLY A 50 29.54 -3.57 3.47
C GLY A 50 29.22 -2.83 4.77
N VAL A 51 28.66 -3.53 5.74
CA VAL A 51 28.45 -3.03 7.11
C VAL A 51 29.50 -3.68 8.01
N PRO A 52 30.25 -2.90 8.81
CA PRO A 52 31.21 -3.47 9.74
C PRO A 52 30.48 -4.27 10.83
N LEU A 53 30.89 -5.50 10.99
CA LEU A 53 30.49 -6.36 12.09
C LEU A 53 31.31 -6.06 13.35
N ALA A 54 30.81 -6.51 14.51
CA ALA A 54 31.48 -6.34 15.79
C ALA A 54 32.89 -6.96 15.85
N ASP A 55 33.17 -7.93 14.99
CA ASP A 55 34.47 -8.61 14.86
C ASP A 55 35.42 -7.91 13.83
N GLY A 56 35.04 -6.73 13.30
CA GLY A 56 35.81 -5.98 12.32
C GLY A 56 35.69 -6.46 10.87
N ARG A 57 34.97 -7.55 10.61
CA ARG A 57 34.67 -8.01 9.25
C ARG A 57 33.60 -7.13 8.62
N LEU A 58 33.63 -6.99 7.29
CA LEU A 58 32.56 -6.37 6.53
C LEU A 58 31.56 -7.44 6.10
N ALA A 59 30.29 -7.29 6.52
CA ALA A 59 29.20 -8.08 5.95
C ALA A 59 28.65 -7.35 4.72
N GLU A 60 28.65 -8.03 3.60
CA GLU A 60 28.07 -7.52 2.37
C GLU A 60 26.54 -7.43 2.52
N ILE A 61 25.98 -6.29 2.10
CA ILE A 61 24.54 -6.06 2.06
C ILE A 61 24.02 -6.47 0.69
N GLU A 62 22.92 -7.21 0.67
CA GLU A 62 22.28 -7.70 -0.55
C GLU A 62 21.74 -6.53 -1.39
N HIS A 63 22.15 -6.47 -2.66
CA HIS A 63 21.57 -5.59 -3.66
C HIS A 63 20.24 -6.16 -4.18
N LEU A 64 19.19 -5.38 -4.14
CA LEU A 64 17.87 -5.77 -4.66
C LEU A 64 17.54 -4.99 -5.94
N PRO A 65 16.97 -5.67 -6.95
CA PRO A 65 16.36 -5.00 -8.11
C PRO A 65 15.27 -4.03 -7.66
N VAL A 66 15.10 -2.91 -8.35
CA VAL A 66 14.11 -1.87 -8.00
C VAL A 66 12.66 -2.37 -8.05
N GLU A 67 12.40 -3.44 -8.79
CA GLU A 67 11.10 -4.11 -8.86
C GLU A 67 10.84 -5.06 -7.70
N SER A 68 11.88 -5.42 -6.96
CA SER A 68 11.75 -6.33 -5.81
C SER A 68 11.07 -5.62 -4.66
N ALA A 69 10.05 -6.24 -4.11
CA ALA A 69 9.37 -5.73 -2.93
C ALA A 69 9.96 -6.34 -1.67
N ILE A 70 10.20 -5.52 -0.66
CA ILE A 70 10.62 -5.96 0.67
C ILE A 70 9.54 -5.69 1.71
N LYS A 71 9.58 -6.49 2.77
CA LYS A 71 8.71 -6.31 3.92
C LYS A 71 9.28 -5.29 4.87
N THR A 72 8.65 -4.11 4.94
CA THR A 72 9.01 -3.03 5.86
C THR A 72 7.90 -2.82 6.87
N LEU A 73 8.19 -3.00 8.16
CA LEU A 73 7.23 -2.83 9.26
C LEU A 73 5.88 -3.54 9.03
N GLY A 74 5.91 -4.72 8.40
CA GLY A 74 4.70 -5.50 8.15
C GLY A 74 4.04 -5.26 6.79
N SER A 75 4.36 -4.18 6.10
CA SER A 75 3.89 -3.86 4.75
C SER A 75 4.91 -4.27 3.69
N MET A 76 4.45 -4.62 2.50
CA MET A 76 5.31 -4.82 1.32
C MET A 76 5.50 -3.49 0.62
N THR A 77 6.75 -3.08 0.46
CA THR A 77 7.12 -1.82 -0.22
C THR A 77 8.05 -2.10 -1.38
N CYS A 78 7.85 -1.40 -2.48
CA CYS A 78 8.67 -1.49 -3.69
C CYS A 78 9.05 -0.07 -4.14
N PRO A 79 10.31 0.21 -4.49
CA PRO A 79 10.76 1.52 -4.97
C PRO A 79 10.00 2.02 -6.20
N THR A 80 9.55 1.11 -7.07
CA THR A 80 8.74 1.45 -8.24
C THR A 80 7.32 1.90 -7.90
N GLY A 81 6.90 1.83 -6.63
CA GLY A 81 5.52 2.09 -6.21
C GLY A 81 4.53 0.99 -6.59
N SER A 82 5.00 -0.15 -7.12
CA SER A 82 4.14 -1.29 -7.46
C SER A 82 3.46 -1.86 -6.22
N SER A 83 2.14 -2.02 -6.27
CA SER A 83 1.32 -2.63 -5.22
C SER A 83 1.17 -4.15 -5.36
N ALA A 84 1.68 -4.74 -6.44
CA ALA A 84 1.45 -6.16 -6.76
C ALA A 84 1.84 -7.12 -5.62
N ALA A 85 3.01 -6.93 -5.02
CA ALA A 85 3.47 -7.76 -3.90
C ALA A 85 2.62 -7.55 -2.63
N ALA A 86 2.17 -6.33 -2.36
CA ALA A 86 1.29 -6.02 -1.23
C ALA A 86 -0.08 -6.67 -1.39
N LEU A 87 -0.67 -6.57 -2.58
CA LEU A 87 -1.94 -7.20 -2.92
C LEU A 87 -1.86 -8.73 -2.88
N GLY A 88 -0.80 -9.30 -3.46
CA GLY A 88 -0.56 -10.75 -3.42
C GLY A 88 -0.46 -11.27 -1.99
N ARG A 89 0.26 -10.58 -1.12
CA ARG A 89 0.34 -10.91 0.29
C ARG A 89 -1.00 -10.80 1.02
N MET A 90 -1.75 -9.73 0.76
CA MET A 90 -3.09 -9.53 1.32
C MET A 90 -4.03 -10.66 0.92
N GLN A 91 -4.01 -11.03 -0.36
CA GLN A 91 -4.79 -12.14 -0.89
C GLN A 91 -4.39 -13.48 -0.26
N GLN A 92 -3.10 -13.76 -0.13
CA GLN A 92 -2.60 -14.96 0.53
C GLN A 92 -3.04 -15.04 1.99
N GLN A 93 -2.85 -13.97 2.77
CA GLN A 93 -3.27 -13.92 4.17
C GLN A 93 -4.79 -14.08 4.32
N GLY A 94 -5.55 -13.48 3.40
CA GLY A 94 -6.99 -13.63 3.35
C GLY A 94 -7.40 -15.07 3.05
N GLN A 95 -6.74 -15.73 2.11
CA GLN A 95 -7.02 -17.12 1.76
C GLN A 95 -6.65 -18.09 2.90
N GLU A 96 -5.47 -17.93 3.50
CA GLU A 96 -5.07 -18.72 4.67
C GLU A 96 -6.12 -18.63 5.79
N TRP A 97 -6.64 -17.42 6.02
CA TRP A 97 -7.67 -17.20 7.03
C TRP A 97 -9.00 -17.84 6.66
N ALA A 98 -9.43 -17.73 5.40
CA ALA A 98 -10.65 -18.36 4.90
C ALA A 98 -10.58 -19.89 5.01
N ASP A 99 -9.42 -20.49 4.77
CA ASP A 99 -9.20 -21.93 4.89
C ASP A 99 -9.27 -22.38 6.35
N HIS A 100 -8.72 -21.62 7.28
CA HIS A 100 -8.86 -21.87 8.71
C HIS A 100 -10.33 -21.80 9.17
N VAL A 101 -11.07 -20.79 8.73
CA VAL A 101 -12.52 -20.67 9.03
C VAL A 101 -13.32 -21.80 8.43
N LYS A 102 -12.96 -22.25 7.21
CA LYS A 102 -13.63 -23.34 6.52
C LYS A 102 -13.48 -24.66 7.27
N SER A 103 -12.30 -24.94 7.82
CA SER A 103 -12.01 -26.15 8.60
C SER A 103 -12.51 -26.07 10.03
N GLY A 104 -12.69 -24.87 10.59
CA GLY A 104 -13.12 -24.63 11.95
C GLY A 104 -14.63 -24.76 12.17
N LYS A 105 -15.02 -25.14 13.39
CA LYS A 105 -16.43 -25.17 13.82
C LYS A 105 -16.80 -23.88 14.55
N LEU A 106 -16.83 -22.76 13.81
CA LEU A 106 -17.19 -21.46 14.36
C LEU A 106 -18.71 -21.25 14.32
N SER A 107 -19.28 -20.68 15.38
CA SER A 107 -20.62 -20.13 15.33
C SER A 107 -20.66 -18.88 14.44
N HIS A 108 -21.84 -18.54 13.88
CA HIS A 108 -22.00 -17.33 13.07
C HIS A 108 -21.53 -16.07 13.79
N ARG A 109 -21.85 -15.93 15.09
CA ARG A 109 -21.44 -14.81 15.92
C ARG A 109 -19.91 -14.74 16.05
N ASN A 110 -19.27 -15.86 16.32
CA ASN A 110 -17.81 -15.92 16.44
C ASN A 110 -17.12 -15.61 15.12
N MET A 111 -17.70 -16.04 14.01
CA MET A 111 -17.18 -15.70 12.67
C MET A 111 -17.13 -14.18 12.46
N TRP A 112 -18.21 -13.45 12.77
CA TRP A 112 -18.23 -11.99 12.64
C TRP A 112 -17.27 -11.31 13.61
N PHE A 113 -17.22 -11.75 14.86
CA PHE A 113 -16.26 -11.24 15.84
C PHE A 113 -14.81 -11.40 15.34
N MET A 114 -14.46 -12.56 14.82
CA MET A 114 -13.14 -12.82 14.29
C MET A 114 -12.86 -12.03 13.00
N MET A 115 -13.86 -11.81 12.18
CA MET A 115 -13.75 -10.98 10.96
C MET A 115 -13.32 -9.55 11.31
N ASP A 116 -13.99 -8.95 12.28
CA ASP A 116 -13.75 -7.57 12.68
C ASP A 116 -12.45 -7.40 13.49
N HIS A 117 -12.13 -8.36 14.39
CA HIS A 117 -11.05 -8.21 15.37
C HIS A 117 -9.74 -8.92 15.00
N GLN A 118 -9.75 -9.88 14.08
CA GLN A 118 -8.56 -10.63 13.69
C GLN A 118 -8.26 -10.54 12.21
N PHE A 119 -9.25 -10.86 11.37
CA PHE A 119 -9.06 -10.90 9.93
C PHE A 119 -8.73 -9.51 9.38
N TRP A 120 -9.64 -8.56 9.61
CA TRP A 120 -9.50 -7.23 9.04
C TRP A 120 -8.29 -6.47 9.53
N PRO A 121 -7.98 -6.40 10.83
CA PRO A 121 -6.75 -5.76 11.30
C PRO A 121 -5.48 -6.36 10.71
N ARG A 122 -5.45 -7.67 10.48
CA ARG A 122 -4.29 -8.36 9.90
C ARG A 122 -4.15 -8.11 8.40
N VAL A 123 -5.23 -8.25 7.65
CA VAL A 123 -5.23 -8.14 6.18
C VAL A 123 -5.21 -6.68 5.75
N GLY A 124 -5.98 -5.83 6.43
CA GLY A 124 -6.10 -4.40 6.13
C GLY A 124 -4.90 -3.56 6.55
N TYR A 125 -4.01 -4.07 7.42
CA TYR A 125 -2.88 -3.31 7.92
C TYR A 125 -2.01 -2.68 6.83
N GLY A 126 -1.72 -3.44 5.77
CA GLY A 126 -0.89 -2.99 4.65
C GLY A 126 -1.62 -2.11 3.62
N ILE A 127 -2.95 -2.03 3.70
CA ILE A 127 -3.78 -1.43 2.64
C ILE A 127 -3.48 0.07 2.46
N SER A 128 -3.21 0.76 3.55
CA SER A 128 -2.90 2.20 3.55
C SER A 128 -1.55 2.55 2.92
N ASN A 129 -0.68 1.58 2.71
CA ASN A 129 0.66 1.75 2.15
C ASN A 129 0.77 1.24 0.70
N THR A 130 -0.35 0.92 0.06
CA THR A 130 -0.40 0.51 -1.34
C THR A 130 -0.79 1.67 -2.23
N SER A 131 -0.44 1.60 -3.51
CA SER A 131 -0.93 2.48 -4.58
C SER A 131 -1.98 1.79 -5.46
N ALA A 132 -2.61 0.74 -4.92
CA ALA A 132 -3.59 -0.06 -5.65
C ALA A 132 -4.83 0.74 -6.04
N SER A 133 -5.39 0.42 -7.21
CA SER A 133 -6.66 0.98 -7.66
C SER A 133 -7.84 0.44 -6.84
N TRP A 134 -8.99 1.09 -6.97
CA TRP A 134 -10.22 0.64 -6.33
C TRP A 134 -10.62 -0.76 -6.78
N GLU A 135 -10.50 -1.04 -8.07
CA GLU A 135 -10.81 -2.32 -8.69
C GLU A 135 -9.89 -3.43 -8.19
N GLU A 136 -8.58 -3.18 -8.16
CA GLU A 136 -7.58 -4.13 -7.66
C GLU A 136 -7.85 -4.50 -6.20
N LEU A 137 -8.15 -3.53 -5.35
CA LEU A 137 -8.49 -3.75 -3.95
C LEU A 137 -9.79 -4.55 -3.80
N GLY A 138 -10.82 -4.22 -4.58
CA GLY A 138 -12.10 -4.94 -4.58
C GLY A 138 -11.94 -6.39 -5.04
N GLN A 139 -11.13 -6.63 -6.06
CA GLN A 139 -10.86 -7.97 -6.59
C GLN A 139 -9.99 -8.81 -5.67
N CYS A 140 -9.03 -8.19 -4.98
CA CYS A 140 -8.05 -8.86 -4.12
C CYS A 140 -8.71 -9.74 -3.06
N LEU A 141 -9.74 -9.24 -2.36
CA LEU A 141 -10.43 -9.96 -1.29
C LEU A 141 -11.77 -10.58 -1.70
N ARG A 142 -12.20 -10.42 -2.95
CA ARG A 142 -13.49 -10.89 -3.41
C ARG A 142 -13.70 -12.38 -3.16
N ARG A 143 -12.74 -13.23 -3.53
CA ARG A 143 -12.80 -14.68 -3.29
C ARG A 143 -12.90 -15.03 -1.83
N VAL A 144 -12.15 -14.32 -1.01
CA VAL A 144 -12.10 -14.52 0.45
C VAL A 144 -13.48 -14.20 1.04
N TYR A 145 -14.08 -13.08 0.69
CA TYR A 145 -15.41 -12.72 1.17
C TYR A 145 -16.48 -13.72 0.73
N TRP A 146 -16.43 -14.22 -0.50
CA TRP A 146 -17.35 -15.25 -0.96
C TRP A 146 -17.26 -16.56 -0.17
N GLN A 147 -16.13 -16.84 0.45
CA GLN A 147 -15.96 -18.00 1.33
C GLN A 147 -16.38 -17.72 2.78
N LEU A 148 -16.13 -16.51 3.27
CA LEU A 148 -16.38 -16.12 4.66
C LEU A 148 -17.84 -15.76 4.92
N VAL A 149 -18.47 -15.00 4.05
CA VAL A 149 -19.85 -14.49 4.22
C VAL A 149 -20.87 -15.61 4.47
N PRO A 150 -20.87 -16.72 3.72
CA PRO A 150 -21.79 -17.84 4.00
C PRO A 150 -21.56 -18.50 5.37
N ARG A 151 -20.31 -18.51 5.85
CA ARG A 151 -19.99 -19.03 7.20
C ARG A 151 -20.51 -18.13 8.31
N GLY A 152 -20.70 -16.85 8.03
CA GLY A 152 -21.38 -15.89 8.90
C GLY A 152 -22.91 -15.98 8.89
N GLY A 153 -23.48 -16.99 8.24
CA GLY A 153 -24.93 -17.19 8.18
C GLY A 153 -25.65 -16.40 7.08
N VAL A 154 -24.89 -15.75 6.19
CA VAL A 154 -25.45 -14.99 5.07
C VAL A 154 -25.50 -15.88 3.84
N ARG A 155 -26.62 -15.83 3.10
CA ARG A 155 -26.73 -16.61 1.85
C ARG A 155 -25.66 -16.17 0.85
N GLY A 156 -25.00 -17.13 0.19
CA GLY A 156 -23.97 -16.84 -0.80
C GLY A 156 -24.46 -16.06 -2.03
N THR A 157 -25.78 -15.93 -2.19
CA THR A 157 -26.45 -15.11 -3.23
C THR A 157 -26.74 -13.67 -2.78
N ALA A 158 -26.37 -13.30 -1.55
CA ALA A 158 -26.57 -11.93 -1.09
C ALA A 158 -25.80 -10.94 -1.98
N ALA A 159 -26.47 -9.86 -2.37
CA ALA A 159 -25.85 -8.83 -3.21
C ALA A 159 -24.64 -8.20 -2.49
N ALA A 160 -23.54 -8.02 -3.21
CA ALA A 160 -22.33 -7.42 -2.64
C ALA A 160 -22.57 -6.06 -1.93
N PRO A 161 -23.40 -5.14 -2.49
CA PRO A 161 -23.75 -3.90 -1.79
C PRO A 161 -24.40 -4.13 -0.42
N LEU A 162 -25.28 -5.11 -0.29
CA LEU A 162 -25.92 -5.44 0.98
C LEU A 162 -24.91 -5.97 2.01
N CYS A 163 -23.92 -6.74 1.55
CA CYS A 163 -22.85 -7.21 2.42
C CYS A 163 -21.98 -6.06 2.96
N GLN A 164 -21.78 -5.03 2.18
CA GLN A 164 -20.92 -3.90 2.48
C GLN A 164 -21.64 -2.73 3.16
N LEU A 165 -22.96 -2.67 3.07
CA LEU A 165 -23.77 -1.65 3.72
C LEU A 165 -23.61 -1.73 5.24
N ASP A 166 -23.50 -0.59 5.89
CA ASP A 166 -23.39 -0.48 7.34
C ASP A 166 -24.58 -1.15 8.07
N ARG A 167 -24.34 -1.71 9.23
CA ARG A 167 -25.34 -2.38 10.05
C ARG A 167 -26.48 -1.45 10.49
N GLY A 168 -26.18 -0.14 10.65
CA GLY A 168 -27.19 0.88 10.93
C GLY A 168 -28.21 1.07 9.81
N PHE A 169 -27.88 0.66 8.59
CA PHE A 169 -28.76 0.64 7.42
C PHE A 169 -29.22 -0.77 7.04
N TYR A 170 -29.28 -1.68 8.02
CA TYR A 170 -29.67 -3.10 7.82
C TYR A 170 -28.72 -3.90 6.91
N GLY A 171 -27.50 -3.41 6.69
CA GLY A 171 -26.45 -4.13 6.00
C GLY A 171 -25.74 -5.12 6.91
N ILE A 172 -24.78 -5.85 6.33
CA ILE A 172 -23.98 -6.83 7.06
C ILE A 172 -22.75 -6.20 7.69
N GLY A 173 -22.30 -5.07 7.15
CA GLY A 173 -21.15 -4.31 7.65
C GLY A 173 -19.79 -4.96 7.32
N CYS A 174 -19.69 -5.70 6.21
CA CYS A 174 -18.41 -6.17 5.73
C CYS A 174 -17.57 -4.99 5.24
N PRO A 175 -16.35 -4.78 5.73
CA PRO A 175 -15.49 -3.72 5.25
C PRO A 175 -15.24 -3.83 3.74
N HIS A 176 -15.40 -2.74 3.00
CA HIS A 176 -15.01 -2.71 1.59
C HIS A 176 -13.54 -2.25 1.48
N PRO A 177 -12.63 -3.05 0.92
CA PRO A 177 -11.20 -2.72 0.91
C PRO A 177 -10.88 -1.35 0.31
N GLY A 178 -11.60 -0.94 -0.73
CA GLY A 178 -11.44 0.37 -1.35
C GLY A 178 -11.88 1.53 -0.44
N VAL A 179 -12.98 1.37 0.30
CA VAL A 179 -13.46 2.37 1.27
C VAL A 179 -12.47 2.51 2.42
N GLU A 180 -12.03 1.40 2.98
CA GLU A 180 -11.02 1.38 4.06
C GLU A 180 -9.70 2.00 3.61
N TYR A 181 -9.27 1.72 2.39
CA TYR A 181 -8.12 2.39 1.79
C TYR A 181 -8.30 3.90 1.74
N LEU A 182 -9.45 4.38 1.24
CA LEU A 182 -9.75 5.80 1.13
C LEU A 182 -9.76 6.47 2.50
N ILE A 183 -10.43 5.86 3.48
CA ILE A 183 -10.48 6.34 4.87
C ILE A 183 -9.04 6.44 5.42
N ALA A 184 -8.22 5.42 5.21
CA ALA A 184 -6.84 5.41 5.68
C ALA A 184 -5.99 6.50 5.02
N GLN A 185 -6.15 6.76 3.72
CA GLN A 185 -5.41 7.81 3.01
C GLN A 185 -5.86 9.22 3.45
N ILE A 186 -7.16 9.45 3.58
CA ILE A 186 -7.70 10.72 4.09
C ILE A 186 -7.23 10.95 5.53
N SER A 187 -7.28 9.94 6.38
CA SER A 187 -6.81 10.03 7.76
C SER A 187 -5.33 10.39 7.83
N LYS A 188 -4.48 9.79 6.99
CA LYS A 188 -3.06 10.15 6.89
C LYS A 188 -2.89 11.62 6.47
N LEU A 189 -3.64 12.07 5.47
CA LEU A 189 -3.59 13.47 5.03
C LEU A 189 -3.97 14.40 6.18
N LEU A 190 -5.09 14.17 6.86
CA LEU A 190 -5.57 15.01 7.94
C LEU A 190 -4.61 15.04 9.15
N VAL A 191 -4.04 13.90 9.51
CA VAL A 191 -3.14 13.80 10.67
C VAL A 191 -1.78 14.44 10.39
N HIS A 192 -1.22 14.24 9.20
CA HIS A 192 0.17 14.61 8.94
C HIS A 192 0.34 15.92 8.18
N TYR A 193 -0.62 16.36 7.38
CA TYR A 193 -0.49 17.56 6.53
C TYR A 193 -0.16 18.83 7.34
N GLY A 194 -0.74 19.00 8.53
CA GLY A 194 -0.49 20.14 9.41
C GLY A 194 0.72 19.96 10.35
N CYS A 195 1.38 18.80 10.33
CA CYS A 195 2.47 18.51 11.24
C CYS A 195 3.83 18.98 10.69
N GLN A 196 4.69 19.52 11.56
CA GLN A 196 6.10 19.86 11.24
C GLN A 196 7.01 18.61 11.30
N SER A 197 6.51 17.46 10.87
CA SER A 197 7.28 16.22 10.72
C SER A 197 7.82 16.08 9.30
N GLY A 198 8.85 15.25 9.10
CA GLY A 198 9.37 14.97 7.76
C GLY A 198 8.29 14.51 6.78
N LEU A 199 7.34 13.68 7.23
CA LEU A 199 6.19 13.25 6.43
C LEU A 199 5.22 14.41 6.15
N GLY A 200 4.96 15.26 7.14
CA GLY A 200 4.10 16.44 6.96
C GLY A 200 4.68 17.42 5.94
N ILE A 201 5.97 17.70 6.01
CA ILE A 201 6.67 18.55 5.03
C ILE A 201 6.59 17.93 3.62
N GLN A 202 6.84 16.63 3.49
CA GLN A 202 6.70 15.94 2.20
C GLN A 202 5.28 16.05 1.63
N MET A 203 4.25 15.90 2.47
CA MET A 203 2.86 16.06 2.05
C MET A 203 2.55 17.48 1.59
N GLN A 204 3.05 18.50 2.30
CA GLN A 204 2.90 19.91 1.91
C GLN A 204 3.54 20.18 0.57
N VAL A 205 4.80 19.78 0.38
CA VAL A 205 5.52 19.91 -0.90
C VAL A 205 4.79 19.17 -2.03
N THR A 206 4.32 17.96 -1.77
CA THR A 206 3.55 17.20 -2.77
C THR A 206 2.26 17.90 -3.14
N MET A 207 1.57 18.51 -2.18
CA MET A 207 0.35 19.30 -2.45
C MET A 207 0.65 20.56 -3.25
N GLU A 208 1.71 21.27 -2.93
CA GLU A 208 2.14 22.46 -3.69
C GLU A 208 2.50 22.14 -5.14
N LEU A 209 3.24 21.05 -5.35
CA LEU A 209 3.54 20.56 -6.69
C LEU A 209 2.26 20.19 -7.45
N PHE A 210 1.34 19.50 -6.78
CA PHE A 210 0.04 19.11 -7.34
C PHE A 210 -0.80 20.33 -7.75
N LEU A 211 -0.86 21.38 -6.91
CA LEU A 211 -1.53 22.63 -7.24
C LEU A 211 -0.85 23.37 -8.41
N THR A 212 0.48 23.32 -8.45
CA THR A 212 1.27 23.92 -9.54
C THR A 212 1.02 23.21 -10.87
N GLU A 213 0.99 21.88 -10.88
CA GLU A 213 0.65 21.09 -12.09
C GLU A 213 -0.77 21.41 -12.60
N LEU A 214 -1.72 21.61 -11.68
CA LEU A 214 -3.10 21.95 -12.01
C LEU A 214 -3.29 23.41 -12.45
N GLY A 215 -2.37 24.29 -12.07
CA GLY A 215 -2.53 25.74 -12.27
C GLY A 215 -3.69 26.34 -11.51
N ILE A 216 -4.06 25.79 -10.34
CA ILE A 216 -5.14 26.25 -9.47
C ILE A 216 -4.61 26.65 -8.10
N LEU A 217 -5.29 27.61 -7.47
CA LEU A 217 -5.01 28.06 -6.10
C LEU A 217 -6.01 27.50 -5.07
N ALA A 218 -7.08 26.87 -5.55
CA ALA A 218 -8.13 26.30 -4.71
C ALA A 218 -7.76 24.90 -4.22
N GLN A 219 -8.50 24.42 -3.21
CA GLN A 219 -8.36 23.04 -2.70
C GLN A 219 -8.71 22.03 -3.80
N PRO A 220 -7.76 21.17 -4.23
CA PRO A 220 -7.97 20.27 -5.38
C PRO A 220 -9.16 19.35 -5.21
N LEU A 221 -9.41 18.86 -3.98
CA LEU A 221 -10.51 17.94 -3.69
C LEU A 221 -11.90 18.57 -3.87
N GLN A 222 -12.00 19.91 -3.94
CA GLN A 222 -13.24 20.63 -4.21
C GLN A 222 -13.49 20.84 -5.71
N GLU A 223 -12.44 20.68 -6.52
CA GLU A 223 -12.52 20.90 -7.96
C GLU A 223 -12.94 19.62 -8.72
N SER A 224 -13.41 19.78 -9.95
CA SER A 224 -13.83 18.65 -10.77
C SER A 224 -12.63 17.80 -11.26
N TYR A 225 -12.55 16.55 -10.80
CA TYR A 225 -11.54 15.60 -11.27
C TYR A 225 -11.62 15.38 -12.79
N GLU A 226 -12.82 15.32 -13.38
CA GLU A 226 -13.01 15.12 -14.82
C GLU A 226 -12.37 16.23 -15.65
N ARG A 227 -12.41 17.47 -15.12
CA ARG A 227 -11.84 18.63 -15.78
C ARG A 227 -10.31 18.64 -15.70
N TYR A 228 -9.77 18.37 -14.52
CA TYR A 228 -8.36 18.59 -14.22
C TYR A 228 -7.51 17.33 -14.12
N GLY A 229 -8.09 16.18 -13.77
CA GLY A 229 -7.37 14.94 -13.50
C GLY A 229 -6.51 14.42 -14.66
N LYS A 230 -6.85 14.78 -15.90
CA LYS A 230 -6.09 14.42 -17.12
C LYS A 230 -4.72 15.12 -17.20
N TRP A 231 -4.54 16.24 -16.53
CA TRP A 231 -3.33 17.05 -16.58
C TRP A 231 -2.29 16.65 -15.53
N ILE A 232 -2.63 15.76 -14.64
CA ILE A 232 -1.78 15.39 -13.51
C ILE A 232 -1.05 14.09 -13.79
N THR A 233 0.23 14.09 -13.48
CA THR A 233 1.03 12.87 -13.37
C THR A 233 0.48 11.99 -12.25
N SER A 234 0.64 10.67 -12.36
CA SER A 234 0.12 9.73 -11.37
C SER A 234 0.80 9.95 -10.01
N THR A 235 0.05 10.47 -9.05
CA THR A 235 0.46 10.64 -7.65
C THR A 235 -0.55 9.98 -6.74
N TRP A 236 -0.18 9.72 -5.48
CA TRP A 236 -1.12 9.21 -4.49
C TRP A 236 -2.30 10.18 -4.25
N LEU A 237 -2.06 11.51 -4.31
CA LEU A 237 -3.10 12.54 -4.20
C LEU A 237 -4.12 12.46 -5.34
N LYS A 238 -3.66 12.25 -6.57
CA LYS A 238 -4.54 12.01 -7.72
C LYS A 238 -5.44 10.79 -7.47
N SER A 239 -4.85 9.70 -6.98
CA SER A 239 -5.61 8.48 -6.65
C SER A 239 -6.63 8.70 -5.54
N VAL A 240 -6.32 9.51 -4.53
CA VAL A 240 -7.28 9.90 -3.48
C VAL A 240 -8.40 10.74 -4.07
N TRP A 241 -8.07 11.75 -4.87
CA TRP A 241 -9.04 12.65 -5.49
C TRP A 241 -10.01 11.93 -6.42
N GLU A 242 -9.48 11.04 -7.28
CA GLU A 242 -10.29 10.18 -8.16
C GLU A 242 -11.30 9.34 -7.37
N LYS A 243 -10.86 8.78 -6.25
CA LYS A 243 -11.71 7.90 -5.42
C LYS A 243 -12.75 8.67 -4.61
N VAL A 244 -12.39 9.83 -4.05
CA VAL A 244 -13.35 10.71 -3.33
C VAL A 244 -14.53 11.07 -4.21
N LYS A 245 -14.30 11.23 -5.50
CA LYS A 245 -15.38 11.60 -6.43
C LYS A 245 -16.31 10.45 -6.79
N ASN A 246 -15.84 9.22 -6.66
CA ASN A 246 -16.61 8.01 -6.97
C ASN A 246 -17.40 7.47 -5.76
N VAL A 247 -17.36 8.15 -4.61
CA VAL A 247 -18.14 7.89 -3.39
C VAL A 247 -19.27 8.90 -3.29
#